data_b9fc5f3580c3a3e057daf4bc046f85de
#
_entry.id   b9fc5f3580c3a3e057daf4bc046f85de
#
_cell.length_a   1.000
_cell.length_b   1.000
_cell.length_c   1.000
_cell.angle_alpha   90.00
_cell.angle_beta   90.00
_cell.angle_gamma   90.00
#
_symmetry.space_group_name_H-M   'P 1'
#
loop_
_entity.id
_entity.type
_entity.pdbx_description
1 polymer ?
#
loop_
_entity_poly.entity_id
_entity_poly.type
_entity_poly.pdbx_seq_one_letter_code
_entity_poly.pdbx_strand_id
1 'polypeptide(L)'
;LSDKVGRKPVMLAGCVGLLALSIPSLMLIHAGTTASVFGGLLILGVLLSCFTGVMPSALPALFPTEIRYGALAIGFNVSVSLFGGTTPLVTAWLVDVTHNLMMPAYYMMGAALIGIVSVVALAETARQPLKGSPPAVATRREAHQLALQLREEDDEQEIYGVATPARA
;
A
#
# COMPACT_ATOMS: atom_id res chain seq x y z
N LEU A 1 9.55 -9.76 2.23
CA LEU A 1 8.49 -10.78 2.20
C LEU A 1 7.46 -10.46 1.12
N SER A 2 7.00 -9.20 1.04
CA SER A 2 5.97 -8.74 0.09
C SER A 2 6.37 -8.93 -1.38
N ASP A 3 7.65 -8.82 -1.73
CA ASP A 3 8.14 -8.99 -3.10
C ASP A 3 8.20 -10.46 -3.55
N LYS A 4 8.21 -11.41 -2.60
CA LYS A 4 8.20 -12.86 -2.89
C LYS A 4 6.78 -13.41 -2.97
N VAL A 5 5.92 -13.00 -2.07
CA VAL A 5 4.55 -13.51 -1.90
C VAL A 5 3.53 -12.69 -2.70
N GLY A 6 3.86 -11.43 -3.00
CA GLY A 6 2.96 -10.45 -3.60
C GLY A 6 2.55 -9.39 -2.58
N ARG A 7 2.24 -8.19 -3.06
CA ARG A 7 1.86 -7.06 -2.20
C ARG A 7 0.43 -7.20 -1.70
N LYS A 8 -0.47 -7.63 -2.58
CA LYS A 8 -1.89 -7.81 -2.30
C LYS A 8 -2.18 -8.82 -1.19
N PRO A 9 -1.61 -10.06 -1.19
CA PRO A 9 -1.86 -11.03 -0.14
C PRO A 9 -1.33 -10.59 1.24
N VAL A 10 -0.22 -9.86 1.30
CA VAL A 10 0.30 -9.33 2.58
C VAL A 10 -0.64 -8.26 3.16
N MET A 11 -1.16 -7.36 2.33
CA MET A 11 -2.15 -6.37 2.77
C MET A 11 -3.46 -7.03 3.20
N LEU A 12 -3.94 -8.03 2.46
CA LEU A 12 -5.12 -8.81 2.84
C LEU A 12 -4.94 -9.54 4.17
N ALA A 13 -3.77 -10.15 4.40
CA ALA A 13 -3.46 -10.79 5.68
C ALA A 13 -3.50 -9.79 6.84
N GLY A 14 -3.01 -8.56 6.64
CA GLY A 14 -3.13 -7.47 7.60
C GLY A 14 -4.59 -7.09 7.89
N CYS A 15 -5.42 -6.92 6.86
CA CYS A 15 -6.84 -6.58 7.01
C CYS A 15 -7.62 -7.70 7.73
N VAL A 16 -7.45 -8.95 7.30
CA VAL A 16 -8.10 -10.12 7.92
C VAL A 16 -7.62 -10.30 9.35
N GLY A 17 -6.32 -10.12 9.60
CA GLY A 17 -5.76 -10.13 10.94
C GLY A 17 -6.36 -9.06 11.85
N LEU A 18 -6.50 -7.82 11.36
CA LEU A 18 -7.18 -6.74 12.09
C LEU A 18 -8.63 -7.09 12.38
N LEU A 19 -9.35 -7.63 11.40
CA LEU A 19 -10.74 -8.03 11.58
C LEU A 19 -10.89 -9.09 12.69
N ALA A 20 -10.01 -10.09 12.71
CA ALA A 20 -10.08 -11.21 13.65
C ALA A 20 -9.51 -10.88 15.03
N LEU A 21 -8.44 -10.10 15.09
CA LEU A 21 -7.66 -9.89 16.31
C LEU A 21 -7.90 -8.53 17.00
N SER A 22 -8.72 -7.63 16.43
CA SER A 22 -9.03 -6.33 17.07
C SER A 22 -9.70 -6.52 18.42
N ILE A 23 -10.71 -7.38 18.52
CA ILE A 23 -11.42 -7.64 19.80
C ILE A 23 -10.49 -8.30 20.82
N PRO A 24 -9.82 -9.44 20.53
CA PRO A 24 -8.91 -10.05 21.51
C PRO A 24 -7.76 -9.13 21.93
N SER A 25 -7.23 -8.33 21.02
CA SER A 25 -6.17 -7.38 21.35
C SER A 25 -6.63 -6.30 22.34
N LEU A 26 -7.83 -5.73 22.13
CA LEU A 26 -8.40 -4.78 23.08
C LEU A 26 -8.76 -5.43 24.42
N MET A 27 -9.29 -6.65 24.43
CA MET A 27 -9.55 -7.39 25.65
C MET A 27 -8.27 -7.58 26.48
N LEU A 28 -7.15 -7.92 25.82
CA LEU A 28 -5.84 -8.01 26.46
C LEU A 28 -5.39 -6.67 27.05
N ILE A 29 -5.59 -5.57 26.33
CA ILE A 29 -5.25 -4.21 26.82
C ILE A 29 -6.10 -3.85 28.06
N HIS A 30 -7.40 -4.17 28.03
CA HIS A 30 -8.31 -3.87 29.16
C HIS A 30 -8.09 -4.78 30.38
N ALA A 31 -7.41 -5.92 30.24
CA ALA A 31 -7.06 -6.79 31.38
C ALA A 31 -6.11 -6.12 32.39
N GLY A 32 -5.48 -4.99 32.01
CA GLY A 32 -4.79 -4.07 32.92
C GLY A 32 -3.44 -4.54 33.46
N THR A 33 -3.01 -5.77 33.16
CA THR A 33 -1.66 -6.20 33.54
C THR A 33 -0.63 -5.72 32.51
N THR A 34 0.57 -5.36 32.96
CA THR A 34 1.63 -4.87 32.07
C THR A 34 1.88 -5.85 30.92
N ALA A 35 1.94 -7.14 31.20
CA ALA A 35 2.16 -8.17 30.19
C ALA A 35 1.01 -8.25 29.18
N SER A 36 -0.25 -8.15 29.60
CA SER A 36 -1.40 -8.21 28.69
C SER A 36 -1.50 -6.97 27.80
N VAL A 37 -1.21 -5.79 28.35
CA VAL A 37 -1.16 -4.53 27.58
C VAL A 37 -0.09 -4.63 26.49
N PHE A 38 1.13 -5.06 26.83
CA PHE A 38 2.18 -5.27 25.85
C PHE A 38 1.81 -6.32 24.81
N GLY A 39 1.17 -7.42 25.23
CA GLY A 39 0.69 -8.47 24.32
C GLY A 39 -0.33 -7.94 23.29
N GLY A 40 -1.33 -7.19 23.75
CA GLY A 40 -2.33 -6.57 22.88
C GLY A 40 -1.71 -5.57 21.88
N LEU A 41 -0.82 -4.70 22.36
CA LEU A 41 -0.10 -3.74 21.52
C LEU A 41 0.82 -4.42 20.51
N LEU A 42 1.48 -5.51 20.90
CA LEU A 42 2.35 -6.29 20.02
C LEU A 42 1.57 -6.91 18.86
N ILE A 43 0.40 -7.49 19.14
CA ILE A 43 -0.49 -8.04 18.11
C ILE A 43 -0.87 -6.94 17.11
N LEU A 44 -1.36 -5.80 17.59
CA LEU A 44 -1.74 -4.68 16.72
C LEU A 44 -0.54 -4.12 15.95
N GLY A 45 0.64 -4.02 16.59
CA GLY A 45 1.87 -3.57 15.95
C GLY A 45 2.33 -4.47 14.81
N VAL A 46 2.27 -5.79 14.99
CA VAL A 46 2.59 -6.78 13.94
C VAL A 46 1.62 -6.64 12.77
N LEU A 47 0.33 -6.51 13.03
CA LEU A 47 -0.68 -6.30 11.97
C LEU A 47 -0.45 -4.98 11.23
N LEU A 48 -0.13 -3.91 11.95
CA LEU A 48 0.19 -2.61 11.35
C LEU A 48 1.44 -2.70 10.47
N SER A 49 2.44 -3.50 10.84
CA SER A 49 3.67 -3.67 10.06
C SER A 49 3.42 -4.28 8.68
N CYS A 50 2.35 -5.07 8.51
CA CYS A 50 1.94 -5.58 7.20
C CYS A 50 1.57 -4.45 6.23
N PHE A 51 1.00 -3.36 6.73
CA PHE A 51 0.66 -2.18 5.92
C PHE A 51 1.86 -1.27 5.70
N THR A 52 2.55 -0.89 6.78
CA THR A 52 3.70 0.01 6.70
C THR A 52 4.85 -0.55 5.88
N GLY A 53 5.01 -1.87 5.83
CA GLY A 53 6.01 -2.55 5.01
C GLY A 53 5.66 -2.64 3.52
N VAL A 54 4.39 -2.54 3.14
CA VAL A 54 3.95 -2.71 1.75
C VAL A 54 3.54 -1.38 1.10
N MET A 55 2.91 -0.47 1.84
CA MET A 55 2.40 0.80 1.32
C MET A 55 3.43 1.63 0.55
N PRO A 56 4.67 1.84 1.06
CA PRO A 56 5.66 2.67 0.34
C PRO A 56 6.02 2.15 -1.05
N SER A 57 5.87 0.85 -1.28
CA SER A 57 6.16 0.23 -2.57
C SER A 57 4.92 0.04 -3.45
N ALA A 58 3.76 -0.18 -2.84
CA ALA A 58 2.52 -0.45 -3.56
C ALA A 58 1.86 0.82 -4.10
N LEU A 59 1.77 1.88 -3.29
CA LEU A 59 1.09 3.12 -3.67
C LEU A 59 1.75 3.84 -4.85
N PRO A 60 3.09 4.01 -4.90
CA PRO A 60 3.74 4.64 -6.06
C PRO A 60 3.55 3.84 -7.36
N ALA A 61 3.42 2.53 -7.28
CA ALA A 61 3.25 1.68 -8.45
C ALA A 61 1.88 1.82 -9.15
N LEU A 62 0.90 2.43 -8.48
CA LEU A 62 -0.44 2.67 -9.03
C LEU A 62 -0.49 3.87 -9.99
N PHE A 63 0.46 4.80 -9.86
CA PHE A 63 0.44 6.05 -10.63
C PHE A 63 1.53 6.07 -11.71
N PRO A 64 1.25 6.68 -12.89
CA PRO A 64 2.27 6.97 -13.90
C PRO A 64 3.39 7.84 -13.32
N THR A 65 4.60 7.70 -13.87
CA THR A 65 5.81 8.40 -13.37
C THR A 65 5.66 9.90 -13.30
N GLU A 66 4.98 10.49 -14.28
CA GLU A 66 4.83 11.95 -14.44
C GLU A 66 4.07 12.61 -13.29
N ILE A 67 3.00 11.98 -12.79
CA ILE A 67 2.13 12.54 -11.76
C ILE A 67 2.25 11.83 -10.39
N ARG A 68 3.08 10.79 -10.31
CA ARG A 68 3.19 9.89 -9.17
C ARG A 68 3.36 10.60 -7.84
N TYR A 69 4.33 11.49 -7.74
CA TYR A 69 4.65 12.17 -6.49
C TYR A 69 3.56 13.16 -6.07
N GLY A 70 3.01 13.91 -7.01
CA GLY A 70 1.94 14.88 -6.74
C GLY A 70 0.64 14.18 -6.32
N ALA A 71 0.20 13.17 -7.07
CA ALA A 71 -1.00 12.41 -6.77
C ALA A 71 -0.89 11.67 -5.42
N LEU A 72 0.27 11.07 -5.14
CA LEU A 72 0.55 10.41 -3.86
C LEU A 72 0.55 11.40 -2.70
N ALA A 73 1.24 12.54 -2.85
CA ALA A 73 1.32 13.54 -1.78
C ALA A 73 -0.08 14.06 -1.41
N ILE A 74 -0.90 14.40 -2.40
CA ILE A 74 -2.25 14.90 -2.16
C ILE A 74 -3.14 13.80 -1.60
N GLY A 75 -3.23 12.65 -2.27
CA GLY A 75 -4.12 11.56 -1.87
C GLY A 75 -3.78 10.99 -0.49
N PHE A 76 -2.51 10.75 -0.22
CA PHE A 76 -2.05 10.24 1.07
C PHE A 76 -2.29 11.23 2.21
N ASN A 77 -1.90 12.51 2.03
CA ASN A 77 -2.07 13.51 3.06
C ASN A 77 -3.54 13.81 3.36
N VAL A 78 -4.40 13.91 2.35
CA VAL A 78 -5.84 14.09 2.53
C VAL A 78 -6.43 12.89 3.29
N SER A 79 -6.08 11.66 2.91
CA SER A 79 -6.57 10.46 3.58
C SER A 79 -6.11 10.38 5.04
N VAL A 80 -4.83 10.62 5.30
CA VAL A 80 -4.27 10.59 6.67
C VAL A 80 -4.83 11.71 7.52
N SER A 81 -4.99 12.91 6.99
CA SER A 81 -5.58 14.04 7.73
C SER A 81 -7.05 13.79 8.06
N LEU A 82 -7.82 13.32 7.08
CA LEU A 82 -9.26 13.11 7.25
C LEU A 82 -9.55 11.93 8.19
N PHE A 83 -8.96 10.77 7.93
CA PHE A 83 -9.23 9.56 8.71
C PHE A 83 -8.32 9.44 9.93
N GLY A 84 -7.02 9.67 9.80
CA GLY A 84 -6.08 9.59 10.91
C GLY A 84 -6.29 10.68 11.94
N GLY A 85 -6.52 11.91 11.51
CA GLY A 85 -6.78 13.04 12.41
C GLY A 85 -8.12 12.96 13.14
N THR A 86 -9.17 12.44 12.51
CA THR A 86 -10.51 12.34 13.11
C THR A 86 -10.73 11.08 13.93
N THR A 87 -9.95 10.02 13.72
CA THR A 87 -10.10 8.72 14.41
C THR A 87 -10.15 8.84 15.95
N PRO A 88 -9.25 9.59 16.62
CA PRO A 88 -9.31 9.73 18.08
C PRO A 88 -10.61 10.38 18.57
N LEU A 89 -11.08 11.40 17.83
CA LEU A 89 -12.32 12.09 18.15
C LEU A 89 -13.53 11.17 17.98
N VAL A 90 -13.62 10.48 16.85
CA VAL A 90 -14.71 9.55 16.53
C VAL A 90 -14.76 8.39 17.52
N THR A 91 -13.62 7.80 17.87
CA THR A 91 -13.57 6.69 18.83
C THR A 91 -13.92 7.13 20.25
N ALA A 92 -13.45 8.31 20.68
CA ALA A 92 -13.81 8.88 21.98
C ALA A 92 -15.32 9.18 22.05
N TRP A 93 -15.89 9.81 21.03
CA TRP A 93 -17.31 10.07 20.94
C TRP A 93 -18.15 8.78 20.95
N LEU A 94 -17.73 7.74 20.19
CA LEU A 94 -18.41 6.45 20.20
C LEU A 94 -18.41 5.80 21.57
N VAL A 95 -17.28 5.85 22.28
CA VAL A 95 -17.19 5.31 23.66
C VAL A 95 -18.09 6.09 24.62
N ASP A 96 -18.13 7.42 24.50
CA ASP A 96 -18.95 8.29 25.35
C ASP A 96 -20.45 8.02 25.15
N VAL A 97 -20.91 7.97 23.91
CA VAL A 97 -22.34 7.75 23.58
C VAL A 97 -22.80 6.32 23.90
N THR A 98 -21.96 5.32 23.67
CA THR A 98 -22.33 3.90 23.82
C THR A 98 -21.99 3.34 25.20
N HIS A 99 -21.17 4.06 25.99
CA HIS A 99 -20.60 3.59 27.26
C HIS A 99 -19.89 2.24 27.14
N ASN A 100 -19.37 1.92 25.96
CA ASN A 100 -18.72 0.66 25.65
C ASN A 100 -17.26 0.88 25.26
N LEU A 101 -16.34 0.44 26.09
CA LEU A 101 -14.90 0.56 25.89
C LEU A 101 -14.38 -0.29 24.72
N MET A 102 -15.20 -1.19 24.15
CA MET A 102 -14.84 -2.00 22.97
C MET A 102 -15.11 -1.29 21.65
N MET A 103 -15.69 -0.09 21.64
CA MET A 103 -15.99 0.67 20.42
C MET A 103 -14.79 0.90 19.51
N PRO A 104 -13.58 1.18 20.00
CA PRO A 104 -12.41 1.27 19.14
C PRO A 104 -12.10 -0.02 18.35
N ALA A 105 -12.37 -1.20 18.94
CA ALA A 105 -12.22 -2.47 18.22
C ALA A 105 -13.21 -2.59 17.06
N TYR A 106 -14.47 -2.26 17.29
CA TYR A 106 -15.50 -2.29 16.24
C TYR A 106 -15.20 -1.27 15.13
N TYR A 107 -14.70 -0.08 15.48
CA TYR A 107 -14.25 0.90 14.50
C TYR A 107 -13.09 0.37 13.65
N MET A 108 -12.08 -0.26 14.26
CA MET A 108 -10.99 -0.91 13.53
C MET A 108 -11.48 -2.04 12.63
N MET A 109 -12.45 -2.85 13.09
CA MET A 109 -13.05 -3.92 12.27
C MET A 109 -13.78 -3.33 11.04
N GLY A 110 -14.54 -2.24 11.23
CA GLY A 110 -15.18 -1.53 10.13
C GLY A 110 -14.18 -1.00 9.11
N ALA A 111 -13.10 -0.38 9.56
CA ALA A 111 -12.01 0.07 8.70
C ALA A 111 -11.32 -1.10 7.98
N ALA A 112 -11.12 -2.25 8.66
CA ALA A 112 -10.54 -3.45 8.08
C ALA A 112 -11.43 -4.04 6.97
N LEU A 113 -12.75 -4.03 7.12
CA LEU A 113 -13.69 -4.44 6.07
C LEU A 113 -13.59 -3.56 4.82
N ILE A 114 -13.58 -2.24 5.00
CA ILE A 114 -13.36 -1.31 3.89
C ILE A 114 -12.00 -1.55 3.25
N GLY A 115 -10.97 -1.81 4.06
CA GLY A 115 -9.63 -2.16 3.61
C GLY A 115 -9.61 -3.43 2.76
N ILE A 116 -10.32 -4.49 3.15
CA ILE A 116 -10.43 -5.75 2.38
C ILE A 116 -11.02 -5.45 1.00
N VAL A 117 -12.15 -4.75 0.95
CA VAL A 117 -12.82 -4.39 -0.32
C VAL A 117 -11.86 -3.59 -1.20
N SER A 118 -11.18 -2.59 -0.63
CA SER A 118 -10.24 -1.74 -1.36
C SER A 118 -9.04 -2.55 -1.90
N VAL A 119 -8.45 -3.43 -1.09
CA VAL A 119 -7.30 -4.25 -1.51
C VAL A 119 -7.72 -5.30 -2.55
N VAL A 120 -8.93 -5.86 -2.46
CA VAL A 120 -9.45 -6.79 -3.47
C VAL A 120 -9.66 -6.06 -4.81
N ALA A 121 -10.16 -4.83 -4.78
CA ALA A 121 -10.35 -4.00 -5.99
C ALA A 121 -9.03 -3.53 -6.61
N LEU A 122 -7.93 -3.44 -5.85
CA LEU A 122 -6.61 -3.09 -6.36
C LEU A 122 -6.05 -4.18 -7.28
N ALA A 123 -5.44 -3.76 -8.40
CA ALA A 123 -4.66 -4.67 -9.23
C ALA A 123 -3.35 -5.06 -8.51
N GLU A 124 -2.87 -6.31 -8.70
CA GLU A 124 -1.56 -6.72 -8.18
C GLU A 124 -0.44 -5.95 -8.92
N THR A 125 0.38 -5.25 -8.17
CA THR A 125 1.48 -4.44 -8.71
C THR A 125 2.86 -5.06 -8.46
N ALA A 126 2.92 -6.22 -7.79
CA ALA A 126 4.18 -6.91 -7.56
C ALA A 126 4.75 -7.43 -8.89
N ARG A 127 6.04 -7.19 -9.10
CA ARG A 127 6.80 -7.64 -10.29
C ARG A 127 6.31 -7.07 -11.63
N GLN A 128 5.46 -6.05 -11.63
CA GLN A 128 5.09 -5.35 -12.86
C GLN A 128 5.99 -4.14 -13.07
N PRO A 129 6.37 -3.82 -14.33
CA PRO A 129 7.08 -2.59 -14.63
C PRO A 129 6.23 -1.38 -14.23
N LEU A 130 6.87 -0.36 -13.70
CA LEU A 130 6.18 0.87 -13.31
C LEU A 130 5.63 1.56 -14.57
N LYS A 131 4.36 1.95 -14.54
CA LYS A 131 3.75 2.70 -15.65
C LYS A 131 4.55 3.98 -15.92
N GLY A 132 4.96 4.17 -17.20
CA GLY A 132 5.75 5.32 -17.61
C GLY A 132 7.26 5.22 -17.31
N SER A 133 7.77 4.06 -16.85
CA SER A 133 9.20 3.78 -16.84
C SER A 133 9.64 3.20 -18.19
N PRO A 134 10.92 3.38 -18.59
CA PRO A 134 11.49 2.62 -19.70
C PRO A 134 11.25 1.13 -19.46
N PRO A 135 11.07 0.32 -20.52
CA PRO A 135 10.74 -1.09 -20.41
C PRO A 135 11.76 -1.80 -19.50
N ALA A 136 11.28 -2.32 -18.38
CA ALA A 136 12.09 -3.14 -17.49
C ALA A 136 12.27 -4.51 -18.13
N VAL A 137 13.47 -4.80 -18.58
CA VAL A 137 13.82 -6.05 -19.25
C VAL A 137 14.01 -7.12 -18.19
N ALA A 138 13.14 -8.11 -18.14
CA ALA A 138 13.19 -9.16 -17.12
C ALA A 138 14.30 -10.19 -17.38
N THR A 139 14.74 -10.33 -18.64
CA THR A 139 15.76 -11.30 -19.03
C THR A 139 16.82 -10.69 -19.95
N ARG A 140 18.04 -11.28 -19.93
CA ARG A 140 19.12 -10.87 -20.87
C ARG A 140 18.74 -11.02 -22.34
N ARG A 141 17.84 -11.94 -22.67
CA ARG A 141 17.35 -12.14 -24.04
C ARG A 141 16.45 -11.00 -24.48
N GLU A 142 15.54 -10.58 -23.64
CA GLU A 142 14.68 -9.41 -23.89
C GLU A 142 15.49 -8.12 -23.99
N ALA A 143 16.53 -7.94 -23.13
CA ALA A 143 17.45 -6.82 -23.23
C ALA A 143 18.15 -6.77 -24.59
N HIS A 144 18.59 -7.91 -25.10
CA HIS A 144 19.24 -8.00 -26.37
C HIS A 144 18.29 -7.73 -27.55
N GLN A 145 17.07 -8.24 -27.49
CA GLN A 145 16.04 -7.99 -28.50
C GLN A 145 15.64 -6.51 -28.52
N LEU A 146 15.44 -5.89 -27.35
CA LEU A 146 15.12 -4.48 -27.28
C LEU A 146 16.27 -3.60 -27.78
N ALA A 147 17.51 -3.97 -27.49
CA ALA A 147 18.68 -3.26 -28.01
C ALA A 147 18.82 -3.35 -29.54
N LEU A 148 18.40 -4.46 -30.11
CA LEU A 148 18.37 -4.62 -31.59
C LEU A 148 17.25 -3.78 -32.19
N GLN A 149 16.05 -3.78 -31.61
CA GLN A 149 14.92 -2.96 -32.08
C GLN A 149 15.24 -1.46 -32.01
N LEU A 150 15.84 -0.99 -30.92
CA LEU A 150 16.24 0.41 -30.80
C LEU A 150 17.32 0.80 -31.81
N ARG A 151 18.20 -0.10 -32.17
CA ARG A 151 19.20 0.12 -33.23
C ARG A 151 18.57 0.22 -34.61
N GLU A 152 17.62 -0.68 -34.92
CA GLU A 152 16.88 -0.63 -36.18
C GLU A 152 16.07 0.68 -36.30
N GLU A 153 15.45 1.16 -35.21
CA GLU A 153 14.74 2.44 -35.19
C GLU A 153 15.68 3.64 -35.37
N ASP A 154 16.86 3.63 -34.76
CA ASP A 154 17.86 4.68 -34.89
C ASP A 154 18.43 4.70 -36.32
N ASP A 155 18.71 3.54 -36.95
CA ASP A 155 19.19 3.41 -38.34
C ASP A 155 18.12 3.89 -39.33
N GLU A 156 16.83 3.57 -39.11
CA GLU A 156 15.73 4.08 -39.94
C GLU A 156 15.58 5.61 -39.80
N GLN A 157 15.69 6.17 -38.59
CA GLN A 157 15.63 7.61 -38.42
C GLN A 157 16.78 8.36 -39.04
N GLU A 158 17.99 7.78 -39.08
CA GLU A 158 19.15 8.33 -39.76
C GLU A 158 18.99 8.31 -41.29
N ILE A 159 18.40 7.25 -41.82
CA ILE A 159 18.09 7.11 -43.27
C ILE A 159 17.04 8.14 -43.72
N TYR A 160 16.03 8.39 -42.90
CA TYR A 160 14.95 9.34 -43.23
C TYR A 160 15.26 10.79 -42.84
N GLY A 161 16.43 11.09 -42.28
CA GLY A 161 16.90 12.46 -41.98
C GLY A 161 16.07 13.19 -40.91
N VAL A 162 15.37 12.46 -40.03
CA VAL A 162 14.63 13.01 -38.92
C VAL A 162 15.59 13.21 -37.75
N ALA A 163 15.93 14.48 -37.46
CA ALA A 163 16.81 14.82 -36.36
C ALA A 163 16.19 14.34 -35.01
N THR A 164 16.87 13.44 -34.32
CA THR A 164 16.49 12.97 -32.97
C THR A 164 16.59 14.14 -32.01
N PRO A 165 15.53 14.53 -31.27
CA PRO A 165 15.66 15.52 -30.21
C PRO A 165 16.58 14.96 -29.11
N ALA A 166 17.65 15.71 -28.80
CA ALA A 166 18.60 15.34 -27.76
C ALA A 166 17.85 15.03 -26.45
N ARG A 167 17.99 13.80 -25.96
CA ARG A 167 17.47 13.41 -24.63
C ARG A 167 18.29 14.13 -23.57
N ALA A 168 17.67 15.13 -22.92
CA ALA A 168 18.18 15.81 -21.73
C ALA A 168 17.86 15.00 -20.46
#